data_95a9fec91b5d8faeabddb4dbfd814749
#
_entry.id   95a9fec91b5d8faeabddb4dbfd814749
#
_cell.length_a   1.000
_cell.length_b   1.000
_cell.length_c   1.000
_cell.angle_alpha   90.00
_cell.angle_beta   90.00
_cell.angle_gamma   90.00
#
_symmetry.space_group_name_H-M   'P 1'
#
loop_
_entity.id
_entity.type
_entity.pdbx_description
1 polymer ?
#
loop_
_entity_poly.entity_id
_entity_poly.type
_entity_poly.pdbx_seq_one_letter_code
_entity_poly.pdbx_strand_id
1 'polypeptide(L)'
;AMKKVSFTHAFGGKSHDGVIELSEKLKEISPVPASKILFGTSGSEANDMQMKLTWYYNNARGKPEKKKFISRMRGYHGVTIASGSLTGLPMVHTDFDLPIKNVLHTTCPHFYRGGQEGETEEQFTDRMAKDLDDLIQREGPETVAAFIAEPIQGAGGVIIPPDSYWPEVQRICDQHGILLVADEVICGFG
;
A
#
# COMPACT_ATOMS: atom_id res chain seq x y z
N ALA A 1 -28.87 9.29 5.49
CA ALA A 1 -28.55 7.97 4.90
C ALA A 1 -29.41 6.87 5.53
N MET A 2 -29.34 6.61 6.86
CA MET A 2 -30.03 5.49 7.52
C MET A 2 -31.54 5.40 7.23
N LYS A 3 -32.28 6.52 7.21
CA LYS A 3 -33.71 6.52 6.87
C LYS A 3 -34.00 6.17 5.41
N LYS A 4 -33.04 6.41 4.50
CA LYS A 4 -33.21 6.27 3.04
C LYS A 4 -32.75 4.90 2.53
N VAL A 5 -31.76 4.26 3.19
CA VAL A 5 -31.08 3.06 2.72
C VAL A 5 -30.82 2.02 3.83
N SER A 6 -31.73 1.91 4.80
CA SER A 6 -31.57 1.04 5.99
C SER A 6 -31.38 -0.44 5.65
N PHE A 7 -31.93 -0.91 4.55
CA PHE A 7 -31.93 -2.34 4.13
C PHE A 7 -31.57 -2.48 2.64
N THR A 8 -30.44 -1.93 2.25
CA THR A 8 -29.95 -2.07 0.86
C THR A 8 -28.67 -2.91 0.82
N HIS A 9 -28.40 -3.47 -0.35
CA HIS A 9 -27.16 -4.17 -0.67
C HIS A 9 -26.64 -3.74 -2.05
N ALA A 10 -25.35 -3.92 -2.28
CA ALA A 10 -24.69 -3.60 -3.55
C ALA A 10 -24.29 -4.85 -4.35
N PHE A 11 -25.00 -5.99 -4.13
CA PHE A 11 -24.74 -7.22 -4.85
C PHE A 11 -25.22 -7.11 -6.31
N GLY A 12 -24.43 -7.62 -7.22
CA GLY A 12 -24.63 -7.74 -8.67
C GLY A 12 -25.77 -6.93 -9.31
N GLY A 13 -25.44 -5.81 -9.97
CA GLY A 13 -26.42 -4.99 -10.66
C GLY A 13 -27.31 -4.11 -9.77
N LYS A 14 -27.02 -4.04 -8.47
CA LYS A 14 -27.70 -3.18 -7.48
C LYS A 14 -26.79 -2.04 -7.04
N SER A 15 -27.37 -0.84 -6.90
CA SER A 15 -26.71 0.33 -6.33
C SER A 15 -27.76 1.25 -5.72
N HIS A 16 -27.35 2.34 -5.10
CA HIS A 16 -28.24 3.37 -4.57
C HIS A 16 -27.59 4.76 -4.71
N ASP A 17 -28.43 5.81 -4.69
CA ASP A 17 -28.01 7.18 -4.94
C ASP A 17 -26.79 7.60 -4.11
N GLY A 18 -26.78 7.28 -2.81
CA GLY A 18 -25.68 7.67 -1.92
C GLY A 18 -24.31 7.09 -2.30
N VAL A 19 -24.25 5.85 -2.81
CA VAL A 19 -23.00 5.25 -3.33
C VAL A 19 -22.57 5.94 -4.63
N ILE A 20 -23.54 6.23 -5.50
CA ILE A 20 -23.28 6.92 -6.79
C ILE A 20 -22.73 8.32 -6.51
N GLU A 21 -23.44 9.12 -5.72
CA GLU A 21 -23.03 10.49 -5.33
C GLU A 21 -21.63 10.50 -4.67
N LEU A 22 -21.39 9.57 -3.74
CA LEU A 22 -20.08 9.46 -3.07
C LEU A 22 -18.98 9.07 -4.06
N SER A 23 -19.23 8.14 -4.98
CA SER A 23 -18.25 7.75 -5.99
C SER A 23 -17.84 8.92 -6.89
N GLU A 24 -18.82 9.72 -7.35
CA GLU A 24 -18.52 10.90 -8.18
C GLU A 24 -17.74 11.95 -7.37
N LYS A 25 -18.12 12.17 -6.10
CA LYS A 25 -17.40 13.12 -5.23
C LYS A 25 -15.95 12.67 -4.98
N LEU A 26 -15.72 11.38 -4.70
CA LEU A 26 -14.38 10.84 -4.50
C LEU A 26 -13.53 10.95 -5.77
N LYS A 27 -14.10 10.72 -6.95
CA LYS A 27 -13.39 10.92 -8.22
C LYS A 27 -13.00 12.39 -8.43
N GLU A 28 -13.88 13.31 -8.07
CA GLU A 28 -13.64 14.77 -8.18
C GLU A 28 -12.46 15.22 -7.30
N ILE A 29 -12.40 14.74 -6.04
CA ILE A 29 -11.41 15.19 -5.06
C ILE A 29 -10.16 14.30 -5.01
N SER A 30 -10.12 13.21 -5.77
CA SER A 30 -8.96 12.32 -5.82
C SER A 30 -7.73 13.08 -6.33
N PRO A 31 -6.56 12.98 -5.66
CA PRO A 31 -5.32 13.60 -6.12
C PRO A 31 -4.75 12.96 -7.39
N VAL A 32 -5.27 11.81 -7.77
CA VAL A 32 -4.89 11.09 -9.00
C VAL A 32 -6.12 10.81 -9.86
N PRO A 33 -5.99 10.72 -11.19
CA PRO A 33 -7.12 10.41 -12.07
C PRO A 33 -7.72 9.03 -11.71
N ALA A 34 -8.90 9.03 -11.09
CA ALA A 34 -9.62 7.81 -10.73
C ALA A 34 -10.84 7.63 -11.66
N SER A 35 -10.90 6.53 -12.40
CA SER A 35 -12.06 6.20 -13.24
C SER A 35 -13.15 5.43 -12.50
N LYS A 36 -12.78 4.69 -11.45
CA LYS A 36 -13.65 3.83 -10.62
C LYS A 36 -13.29 3.96 -9.15
N ILE A 37 -14.31 3.83 -8.31
CA ILE A 37 -14.19 3.69 -6.86
C ILE A 37 -14.73 2.31 -6.47
N LEU A 38 -13.97 1.56 -5.70
CA LEU A 38 -14.39 0.29 -5.12
C LEU A 38 -14.56 0.48 -3.62
N PHE A 39 -15.75 0.19 -3.10
CA PHE A 39 -16.04 0.28 -1.68
C PHE A 39 -15.79 -1.07 -0.99
N GLY A 40 -15.16 -1.03 0.16
CA GLY A 40 -14.97 -2.15 1.07
C GLY A 40 -15.51 -1.84 2.46
N THR A 41 -15.56 -2.83 3.33
CA THR A 41 -16.05 -2.68 4.72
C THR A 41 -14.92 -2.40 5.71
N SER A 42 -13.67 -2.57 5.29
CA SER A 42 -12.48 -2.32 6.12
C SER A 42 -11.24 -2.08 5.26
N GLY A 43 -10.19 -1.52 5.87
CA GLY A 43 -8.86 -1.40 5.24
C GLY A 43 -8.26 -2.77 4.89
N SER A 44 -8.50 -3.80 5.72
CA SER A 44 -8.05 -5.17 5.41
C SER A 44 -8.66 -5.69 4.10
N GLU A 45 -9.98 -5.53 3.93
CA GLU A 45 -10.67 -5.92 2.70
C GLU A 45 -10.19 -5.10 1.49
N ALA A 46 -10.00 -3.79 1.68
CA ALA A 46 -9.49 -2.91 0.63
C ALA A 46 -8.09 -3.35 0.17
N ASN A 47 -7.20 -3.71 1.10
CA ASN A 47 -5.86 -4.19 0.80
C ASN A 47 -5.86 -5.57 0.13
N ASP A 48 -6.70 -6.51 0.57
CA ASP A 48 -6.87 -7.79 -0.13
C ASP A 48 -7.37 -7.59 -1.57
N MET A 49 -8.31 -6.67 -1.76
CA MET A 49 -8.87 -6.38 -3.07
C MET A 49 -7.86 -5.68 -3.99
N GLN A 50 -7.07 -4.71 -3.47
CA GLN A 50 -6.05 -4.05 -4.27
C GLN A 50 -4.95 -5.03 -4.71
N MET A 51 -4.56 -6.00 -3.89
CA MET A 51 -3.63 -7.06 -4.31
C MET A 51 -4.18 -7.87 -5.49
N LYS A 52 -5.44 -8.30 -5.41
CA LYS A 52 -6.13 -9.01 -6.52
C LYS A 52 -6.20 -8.15 -7.78
N LEU A 53 -6.56 -6.88 -7.66
CA LEU A 53 -6.63 -5.95 -8.78
C LEU A 53 -5.25 -5.69 -9.40
N THR A 54 -4.21 -5.61 -8.60
CA THR A 54 -2.82 -5.49 -9.06
C THR A 54 -2.40 -6.72 -9.88
N TRP A 55 -2.73 -7.92 -9.44
CA TRP A 55 -2.48 -9.14 -10.22
C TRP A 55 -3.28 -9.18 -11.52
N TYR A 56 -4.57 -8.83 -11.46
CA TYR A 56 -5.43 -8.74 -12.63
C TYR A 56 -4.88 -7.74 -13.67
N TYR A 57 -4.50 -6.55 -13.21
CA TYR A 57 -3.90 -5.52 -14.04
C TYR A 57 -2.62 -5.99 -14.74
N ASN A 58 -1.71 -6.61 -14.00
CA ASN A 58 -0.46 -7.12 -14.59
C ASN A 58 -0.72 -8.28 -15.57
N ASN A 59 -1.66 -9.19 -15.26
CA ASN A 59 -2.07 -10.25 -16.19
C ASN A 59 -2.64 -9.68 -17.49
N ALA A 60 -3.53 -8.69 -17.40
CA ALA A 60 -4.13 -8.03 -18.56
C ALA A 60 -3.10 -7.31 -19.44
N ARG A 61 -1.98 -6.87 -18.87
CA ARG A 61 -0.85 -6.25 -19.59
C ARG A 61 0.18 -7.24 -20.13
N GLY A 62 -0.07 -8.54 -20.02
CA GLY A 62 0.88 -9.58 -20.44
C GLY A 62 2.12 -9.70 -19.54
N LYS A 63 2.01 -9.31 -18.26
CA LYS A 63 3.07 -9.42 -17.25
C LYS A 63 2.66 -10.35 -16.09
N PRO A 64 2.35 -11.64 -16.37
CA PRO A 64 1.81 -12.56 -15.36
C PRO A 64 2.80 -12.88 -14.22
N GLU A 65 4.10 -12.64 -14.41
CA GLU A 65 5.12 -12.87 -13.39
C GLU A 65 5.14 -11.82 -12.28
N LYS A 66 4.56 -10.61 -12.50
CA LYS A 66 4.46 -9.55 -11.50
C LYS A 66 3.43 -9.91 -10.43
N LYS A 67 3.90 -10.58 -9.35
CA LYS A 67 3.07 -11.12 -8.26
C LYS A 67 3.53 -10.70 -6.86
N LYS A 68 4.80 -10.30 -6.71
CA LYS A 68 5.35 -9.96 -5.40
C LYS A 68 4.94 -8.55 -4.99
N PHE A 69 4.70 -8.39 -3.69
CA PHE A 69 4.45 -7.10 -3.04
C PHE A 69 5.57 -6.78 -2.08
N ILE A 70 5.95 -5.52 -2.03
CA ILE A 70 6.88 -5.01 -1.03
C ILE A 70 6.11 -4.01 -0.15
N SER A 71 6.23 -4.17 1.17
CA SER A 71 5.79 -3.19 2.16
C SER A 71 6.94 -2.82 3.09
N ARG A 72 6.69 -2.08 4.15
CA ARG A 72 7.74 -1.64 5.06
C ARG A 72 7.64 -2.35 6.41
N MET A 73 8.77 -2.64 7.01
CA MET A 73 8.83 -2.99 8.44
C MET A 73 8.11 -1.90 9.25
N ARG A 74 7.37 -2.31 10.28
CA ARG A 74 6.51 -1.46 11.13
C ARG A 74 5.31 -0.82 10.40
N GLY A 75 5.05 -1.13 9.12
CA GLY A 75 3.81 -0.77 8.44
C GLY A 75 2.63 -1.59 8.97
N TYR A 76 1.41 -1.02 8.91
CA TYR A 76 0.18 -1.73 9.24
C TYR A 76 -0.82 -1.64 8.08
N HIS A 77 -1.24 -2.79 7.57
CA HIS A 77 -2.11 -2.86 6.38
C HIS A 77 -3.35 -3.74 6.58
N GLY A 78 -3.52 -4.30 7.78
CA GLY A 78 -4.67 -5.14 8.12
C GLY A 78 -4.28 -6.46 8.77
N VAL A 79 -5.26 -7.36 8.92
CA VAL A 79 -5.16 -8.59 9.71
C VAL A 79 -5.70 -9.84 8.99
N THR A 80 -6.13 -9.75 7.74
CA THR A 80 -6.43 -10.93 6.91
C THR A 80 -5.14 -11.62 6.48
N ILE A 81 -5.20 -12.78 5.85
CA ILE A 81 -3.99 -13.48 5.39
C ILE A 81 -3.15 -12.59 4.46
N ALA A 82 -3.78 -11.89 3.52
CA ALA A 82 -3.07 -11.06 2.56
C ALA A 82 -2.66 -9.72 3.18
N SER A 83 -3.58 -8.95 3.76
CA SER A 83 -3.26 -7.66 4.38
C SER A 83 -2.40 -7.79 5.65
N GLY A 84 -2.59 -8.86 6.42
CA GLY A 84 -1.71 -9.22 7.55
C GLY A 84 -0.30 -9.55 7.09
N SER A 85 -0.14 -10.18 5.93
CA SER A 85 1.19 -10.38 5.33
C SER A 85 1.86 -9.07 4.94
N LEU A 86 1.10 -8.08 4.43
CA LEU A 86 1.63 -6.75 4.12
C LEU A 86 2.03 -5.97 5.37
N THR A 87 1.36 -6.23 6.51
CA THR A 87 1.70 -5.61 7.79
C THR A 87 3.13 -6.02 8.23
N GLY A 88 3.99 -5.05 8.52
CA GLY A 88 5.38 -5.27 8.92
C GLY A 88 5.60 -5.29 10.42
N LEU A 89 4.60 -5.74 11.20
CA LEU A 89 4.65 -5.89 12.66
C LEU A 89 4.80 -7.38 13.01
N PRO A 90 5.92 -7.82 13.61
CA PRO A 90 6.17 -9.24 13.86
C PRO A 90 5.07 -9.97 14.64
N MET A 91 4.37 -9.26 15.53
CA MET A 91 3.30 -9.84 16.36
C MET A 91 2.09 -10.34 15.53
N VAL A 92 1.88 -9.84 14.32
CA VAL A 92 0.80 -10.32 13.45
C VAL A 92 1.27 -11.44 12.51
N HIS A 93 2.54 -11.81 12.57
CA HIS A 93 3.12 -12.90 11.79
C HIS A 93 3.41 -14.14 12.64
N THR A 94 3.92 -13.93 13.86
CA THR A 94 4.29 -15.01 14.78
C THR A 94 3.09 -15.92 15.05
N ASP A 95 3.29 -17.21 14.89
CA ASP A 95 2.29 -18.27 15.09
C ASP A 95 1.09 -18.25 14.12
N PHE A 96 1.14 -17.41 13.07
CA PHE A 96 0.09 -17.32 12.03
C PHE A 96 0.59 -17.77 10.64
N ASP A 97 1.79 -18.29 10.54
CA ASP A 97 2.43 -18.68 9.27
C ASP A 97 2.50 -17.53 8.24
N LEU A 98 2.67 -16.30 8.72
CA LEU A 98 2.80 -15.09 7.89
C LEU A 98 4.24 -14.54 7.96
N PRO A 99 4.66 -13.76 6.96
CA PRO A 99 3.93 -13.39 5.74
C PRO A 99 3.90 -14.53 4.70
N ILE A 100 2.92 -14.48 3.78
CA ILE A 100 2.91 -15.39 2.62
C ILE A 100 4.10 -15.10 1.70
N LYS A 101 4.55 -16.12 0.96
CA LYS A 101 5.80 -16.12 0.17
C LYS A 101 5.98 -14.91 -0.77
N ASN A 102 4.89 -14.35 -1.30
CA ASN A 102 4.94 -13.25 -2.28
C ASN A 102 4.89 -11.85 -1.64
N VAL A 103 5.02 -11.74 -0.33
CA VAL A 103 5.06 -10.46 0.38
C VAL A 103 6.40 -10.32 1.08
N LEU A 104 7.05 -9.19 0.83
CA LEU A 104 8.39 -8.86 1.28
C LEU A 104 8.35 -7.54 2.06
N HIS A 105 9.32 -7.32 2.93
CA HIS A 105 9.40 -6.10 3.71
C HIS A 105 10.77 -5.43 3.50
N THR A 106 10.75 -4.13 3.24
CA THR A 106 11.94 -3.28 3.25
C THR A 106 12.06 -2.51 4.56
N THR A 107 13.15 -1.78 4.74
CA THR A 107 13.47 -1.02 5.95
C THR A 107 12.43 0.06 6.24
N CYS A 108 12.19 0.32 7.52
CA CYS A 108 11.32 1.39 8.00
C CYS A 108 12.03 2.74 7.92
N PRO A 109 11.43 3.78 7.30
CA PRO A 109 12.07 5.10 7.15
C PRO A 109 11.96 5.97 8.42
N HIS A 110 12.40 5.45 9.55
CA HIS A 110 12.37 6.12 10.85
C HIS A 110 13.71 6.77 11.14
N PHE A 111 13.95 7.97 10.65
CA PHE A 111 15.23 8.69 10.78
C PHE A 111 15.72 8.78 12.24
N TYR A 112 14.84 9.21 13.16
CA TYR A 112 15.21 9.36 14.59
C TYR A 112 15.80 8.08 15.22
N ARG A 113 15.37 6.88 14.79
CA ARG A 113 15.85 5.61 15.35
C ARG A 113 16.79 4.83 14.42
N GLY A 114 16.72 5.08 13.14
CA GLY A 114 17.45 4.34 12.11
C GLY A 114 18.58 5.15 11.47
N GLY A 115 18.68 6.46 11.78
CA GLY A 115 19.77 7.31 11.32
C GLY A 115 21.10 6.90 11.97
N GLN A 116 22.19 7.03 11.22
CA GLN A 116 23.55 6.79 11.69
C GLN A 116 24.16 8.08 12.25
N GLU A 117 25.22 7.98 13.05
CA GLU A 117 25.92 9.15 13.59
C GLU A 117 26.45 10.02 12.46
N GLY A 118 26.03 11.30 12.44
CA GLY A 118 26.41 12.28 11.42
C GLY A 118 25.68 12.15 10.08
N GLU A 119 24.73 11.20 9.94
CA GLU A 119 23.92 11.03 8.73
C GLU A 119 22.87 12.14 8.63
N THR A 120 22.77 12.79 7.46
CA THR A 120 21.66 13.73 7.18
C THR A 120 20.38 12.98 6.78
N GLU A 121 19.24 13.68 6.79
CA GLU A 121 17.97 13.09 6.33
C GLU A 121 18.01 12.67 4.86
N GLU A 122 18.71 13.41 4.01
CA GLU A 122 18.92 13.06 2.61
C GLU A 122 19.76 11.80 2.46
N GLN A 123 20.88 11.70 3.18
CA GLN A 123 21.74 10.51 3.17
C GLN A 123 20.99 9.27 3.69
N PHE A 124 20.18 9.46 4.74
CA PHE A 124 19.30 8.41 5.23
C PHE A 124 18.28 7.98 4.18
N THR A 125 17.65 8.94 3.50
CA THR A 125 16.73 8.66 2.39
C THR A 125 17.40 7.87 1.28
N ASP A 126 18.60 8.27 0.85
CA ASP A 126 19.37 7.57 -0.18
C ASP A 126 19.64 6.11 0.21
N ARG A 127 19.95 5.88 1.49
CA ARG A 127 20.14 4.53 2.04
C ARG A 127 18.85 3.71 2.04
N MET A 128 17.71 4.30 2.45
CA MET A 128 16.41 3.63 2.40
C MET A 128 15.96 3.32 0.96
N ALA A 129 16.20 4.25 0.06
CA ALA A 129 15.94 4.09 -1.37
C ALA A 129 16.81 2.97 -1.96
N LYS A 130 18.09 2.92 -1.60
CA LYS A 130 18.99 1.84 -2.00
C LYS A 130 18.54 0.49 -1.46
N ASP A 131 18.12 0.40 -0.20
CA ASP A 131 17.61 -0.85 0.40
C ASP A 131 16.38 -1.37 -0.39
N LEU A 132 15.49 -0.48 -0.82
CA LEU A 132 14.34 -0.83 -1.65
C LEU A 132 14.78 -1.31 -3.04
N ASP A 133 15.67 -0.58 -3.71
CA ASP A 133 16.16 -0.95 -5.04
C ASP A 133 16.92 -2.27 -5.01
N ASP A 134 17.81 -2.47 -4.04
CA ASP A 134 18.55 -3.73 -3.84
C ASP A 134 17.59 -4.92 -3.61
N LEU A 135 16.50 -4.71 -2.85
CA LEU A 135 15.46 -5.72 -2.65
C LEU A 135 14.77 -6.07 -3.96
N ILE A 136 14.36 -5.06 -4.74
CA ILE A 136 13.73 -5.26 -6.04
C ILE A 136 14.66 -6.01 -7.00
N GLN A 137 15.93 -5.62 -7.07
CA GLN A 137 16.92 -6.28 -7.94
C GLN A 137 17.13 -7.74 -7.54
N ARG A 138 17.26 -8.04 -6.25
CA ARG A 138 17.43 -9.40 -5.75
C ARG A 138 16.24 -10.30 -6.04
N GLU A 139 15.02 -9.75 -5.98
CA GLU A 139 13.78 -10.49 -6.22
C GLU A 139 13.43 -10.66 -7.70
N GLY A 140 14.06 -9.88 -8.57
CA GLY A 140 13.79 -9.75 -10.00
C GLY A 140 12.71 -8.70 -10.26
N PRO A 141 13.05 -7.53 -10.85
CA PRO A 141 12.12 -6.42 -11.08
C PRO A 141 10.86 -6.82 -11.86
N GLU A 142 11.00 -7.82 -12.74
CA GLU A 142 9.89 -8.37 -13.53
C GLU A 142 8.87 -9.16 -12.69
N THR A 143 9.22 -9.54 -11.45
CA THR A 143 8.35 -10.30 -10.54
C THR A 143 7.64 -9.41 -9.52
N VAL A 144 8.14 -8.19 -9.28
CA VAL A 144 7.57 -7.27 -8.30
C VAL A 144 6.41 -6.48 -8.91
N ALA A 145 5.25 -6.58 -8.32
CA ALA A 145 4.00 -6.00 -8.81
C ALA A 145 3.74 -4.60 -8.25
N ALA A 146 3.92 -4.42 -6.94
CA ALA A 146 3.64 -3.18 -6.25
C ALA A 146 4.50 -3.00 -4.99
N PHE A 147 4.72 -1.74 -4.65
CA PHE A 147 5.13 -1.29 -3.32
C PHE A 147 3.92 -0.64 -2.65
N ILE A 148 3.59 -1.06 -1.42
CA ILE A 148 2.49 -0.49 -0.63
C ILE A 148 3.02 0.12 0.66
N ALA A 149 2.52 1.31 1.00
CA ALA A 149 2.94 1.99 2.21
C ALA A 149 1.95 3.07 2.67
N GLU A 150 1.89 3.29 3.97
CA GLU A 150 1.21 4.44 4.58
C GLU A 150 2.03 5.71 4.33
N PRO A 151 1.45 6.87 4.02
CA PRO A 151 2.19 8.13 3.96
C PRO A 151 2.96 8.42 5.26
N ILE A 152 2.29 8.24 6.39
CA ILE A 152 2.84 8.23 7.75
C ILE A 152 2.46 6.90 8.38
N GLN A 153 3.43 6.14 8.90
CA GLN A 153 3.15 4.85 9.53
C GLN A 153 2.47 5.06 10.88
N GLY A 154 1.15 4.88 10.93
CA GLY A 154 0.35 5.16 12.13
C GLY A 154 0.60 4.16 13.26
N ALA A 155 0.15 2.93 13.13
CA ALA A 155 0.26 1.87 14.14
C ALA A 155 1.72 1.50 14.47
N GLY A 156 2.63 1.69 13.53
CA GLY A 156 4.07 1.48 13.72
C GLY A 156 4.74 2.46 14.68
N GLY A 157 4.06 3.55 15.04
CA GLY A 157 4.56 4.54 16.01
C GLY A 157 4.54 5.99 15.53
N VAL A 158 3.60 6.36 14.65
CA VAL A 158 3.48 7.70 14.03
C VAL A 158 4.80 8.12 13.40
N ILE A 159 5.30 7.27 12.49
CA ILE A 159 6.61 7.45 11.86
C ILE A 159 6.45 8.29 10.59
N ILE A 160 6.97 9.50 10.65
CA ILE A 160 7.03 10.44 9.53
C ILE A 160 8.37 10.21 8.82
N PRO A 161 8.36 9.83 7.53
CA PRO A 161 9.60 9.72 6.78
C PRO A 161 10.18 11.12 6.46
N PRO A 162 11.47 11.24 6.15
CA PRO A 162 12.03 12.48 5.61
C PRO A 162 11.29 12.97 4.36
N ASP A 163 11.27 14.28 4.13
CA ASP A 163 10.54 14.88 2.99
C ASP A 163 11.02 14.35 1.62
N SER A 164 12.29 14.00 1.50
CA SER A 164 12.88 13.42 0.28
C SER A 164 12.49 11.97 0.01
N TYR A 165 11.92 11.25 0.99
CA TYR A 165 11.66 9.80 0.89
C TYR A 165 10.68 9.44 -0.22
N TRP A 166 9.53 10.10 -0.26
CA TRP A 166 8.48 9.75 -1.24
C TRP A 166 8.87 10.01 -2.70
N PRO A 167 9.53 11.14 -3.03
CA PRO A 167 10.07 11.36 -4.38
C PRO A 167 11.01 10.23 -4.83
N GLU A 168 11.90 9.75 -3.96
CA GLU A 168 12.83 8.66 -4.29
C GLU A 168 12.12 7.30 -4.45
N VAL A 169 11.17 6.99 -3.58
CA VAL A 169 10.34 5.77 -3.72
C VAL A 169 9.57 5.78 -5.04
N GLN A 170 8.95 6.91 -5.39
CA GLN A 170 8.24 7.05 -6.67
C GLN A 170 9.19 6.83 -7.86
N ARG A 171 10.36 7.47 -7.83
CA ARG A 171 11.38 7.31 -8.87
C ARG A 171 11.78 5.84 -9.08
N ILE A 172 12.00 5.09 -8.00
CA ILE A 172 12.34 3.66 -8.05
C ILE A 172 11.17 2.84 -8.60
N CYS A 173 9.96 3.09 -8.13
CA CYS A 173 8.77 2.40 -8.63
C CYS A 173 8.59 2.61 -10.14
N ASP A 174 8.76 3.84 -10.62
CA ASP A 174 8.67 4.19 -12.04
C ASP A 174 9.77 3.50 -12.86
N GLN A 175 11.02 3.54 -12.38
CA GLN A 175 12.17 2.89 -13.02
C GLN A 175 11.93 1.39 -13.29
N HIS A 176 11.30 0.68 -12.35
CA HIS A 176 11.04 -0.76 -12.46
C HIS A 176 9.62 -1.11 -12.95
N GLY A 177 8.80 -0.10 -13.24
CA GLY A 177 7.40 -0.29 -13.66
C GLY A 177 6.59 -1.04 -12.59
N ILE A 178 6.78 -0.67 -11.32
CA ILE A 178 6.11 -1.17 -10.13
C ILE A 178 5.04 -0.17 -9.73
N LEU A 179 3.85 -0.64 -9.32
CA LEU A 179 2.81 0.24 -8.83
C LEU A 179 3.16 0.75 -7.43
N LEU A 180 3.01 2.05 -7.19
CA LEU A 180 3.02 2.64 -5.86
C LEU A 180 1.58 2.69 -5.34
N VAL A 181 1.31 2.03 -4.22
CA VAL A 181 0.01 1.99 -3.55
C VAL A 181 0.10 2.74 -2.24
N ALA A 182 -0.64 3.84 -2.12
CA ALA A 182 -0.75 4.60 -0.88
C ALA A 182 -1.87 4.02 0.00
N ASP A 183 -1.52 3.54 1.19
CA ASP A 183 -2.49 3.14 2.20
C ASP A 183 -2.86 4.35 3.06
N GLU A 184 -3.99 4.96 2.75
CA GLU A 184 -4.47 6.21 3.33
C GLU A 184 -5.54 5.99 4.43
N VAL A 185 -5.61 4.79 5.01
CA VAL A 185 -6.63 4.47 6.02
C VAL A 185 -6.54 5.42 7.23
N ILE A 186 -5.35 5.88 7.58
CA ILE A 186 -5.16 6.85 8.68
C ILE A 186 -4.99 8.28 8.15
N CYS A 187 -4.23 8.47 7.07
CA CYS A 187 -3.82 9.80 6.61
C CYS A 187 -4.84 10.44 5.65
N GLY A 188 -5.68 9.65 4.98
CA GLY A 188 -6.61 10.15 3.98
C GLY A 188 -7.71 11.03 4.56
N PHE A 189 -7.99 12.13 3.87
CA PHE A 189 -9.01 13.13 4.19
C PHE A 189 -8.78 13.95 5.47
N GLY A 190 -7.59 13.96 6.03
CA GLY A 190 -7.20 14.80 7.16
C GLY A 190 -7.43 14.20 8.53
#